data_2872e06df85aa933826cd1b0783ae53d
#
_entry.id   2872e06df85aa933826cd1b0783ae53d
#
_cell.length_a   1.000
_cell.length_b   1.000
_cell.length_c   1.000
_cell.angle_alpha   90.00
_cell.angle_beta   90.00
_cell.angle_gamma   90.00
#
_symmetry.space_group_name_H-M   'P 1'
#
loop_
_entity.id
_entity.type
_entity.pdbx_description
1 polymer ?
#
loop_
_entity_poly.entity_id
_entity_poly.type
_entity_poly.pdbx_seq_one_letter_code
_entity_poly.pdbx_strand_id
1 'polypeptide(L)'
;QYDLDMIYVSGPGHGGPAVVSHTYLEGTYSEIYPNISQDEAGLRKLFLQFSFPGGIPSHASPECPGSIHEGGELGYSLSHAFGAVFDNPNLIVACVIGDGEAETGPLATAWHSNNFLNPATDGGVLPILHLNGYKIANPTLLARITREELEQLLRGYGWTPYFVEGQEPGPMHEAMAAT
;
A
#
# COMPACT_ATOMS: atom_id res chain seq x y z
N GLN A 1 5.59 17.85 18.27
CA GLN A 1 4.55 17.28 17.39
C GLN A 1 4.88 17.76 15.99
N TYR A 2 5.10 16.84 15.06
CA TYR A 2 5.37 17.15 13.66
C TYR A 2 4.03 17.24 12.94
N ASP A 3 3.91 18.16 12.00
CA ASP A 3 2.78 18.28 11.08
C ASP A 3 3.11 17.45 9.84
N LEU A 4 2.75 16.17 9.90
CA LEU A 4 3.04 15.20 8.86
C LEU A 4 1.76 14.78 8.18
N ASP A 5 1.78 14.78 6.86
CA ASP A 5 0.76 14.18 6.01
C ASP A 5 1.09 12.71 5.75
N MET A 6 0.06 11.88 5.60
CA MET A 6 0.26 10.46 5.27
C MET A 6 -0.65 10.03 4.12
N ILE A 7 -0.08 9.28 3.19
CA ILE A 7 -0.82 8.59 2.13
C ILE A 7 -0.61 7.08 2.29
N TYR A 8 -1.67 6.31 2.01
CA TYR A 8 -1.63 4.86 1.97
C TYR A 8 -1.71 4.37 0.51
N VAL A 9 -0.79 3.47 0.14
CA VAL A 9 -0.77 2.81 -1.18
C VAL A 9 -0.95 1.31 -1.00
N SER A 10 -1.97 0.75 -1.65
CA SER A 10 -2.23 -0.69 -1.66
C SER A 10 -1.68 -1.33 -2.93
N GLY A 11 -0.49 -1.89 -2.87
CA GLY A 11 0.14 -2.61 -3.97
C GLY A 11 -0.62 -3.87 -4.38
N PRO A 12 -1.06 -4.75 -3.44
CA PRO A 12 -1.98 -5.81 -3.78
C PRO A 12 -3.30 -5.25 -4.30
N GLY A 13 -3.49 -5.24 -5.62
CA GLY A 13 -4.66 -4.61 -6.25
C GLY A 13 -5.98 -5.14 -5.74
N HIS A 14 -6.07 -6.45 -5.48
CA HIS A 14 -7.24 -7.09 -4.87
C HIS A 14 -7.54 -6.62 -3.44
N GLY A 15 -6.66 -5.84 -2.82
CA GLY A 15 -6.93 -5.11 -1.57
C GLY A 15 -7.76 -3.83 -1.74
N GLY A 16 -8.11 -3.45 -2.98
CA GLY A 16 -8.91 -2.27 -3.27
C GLY A 16 -10.22 -2.16 -2.49
N PRO A 17 -11.00 -3.25 -2.30
CA PRO A 17 -12.21 -3.20 -1.47
C PRO A 17 -11.94 -2.75 -0.02
N ALA A 18 -10.79 -3.05 0.55
CA ALA A 18 -10.42 -2.57 1.88
C ALA A 18 -10.20 -1.06 1.88
N VAL A 19 -9.51 -0.51 0.87
CA VAL A 19 -9.31 0.93 0.72
C VAL A 19 -10.65 1.65 0.59
N VAL A 20 -11.53 1.18 -0.29
CA VAL A 20 -12.88 1.72 -0.47
C VAL A 20 -13.70 1.67 0.82
N SER A 21 -13.62 0.54 1.55
CA SER A 21 -14.35 0.37 2.81
C SER A 21 -13.90 1.36 3.87
N HIS A 22 -12.60 1.58 3.99
CA HIS A 22 -12.06 2.53 4.97
C HIS A 22 -12.43 3.97 4.62
N THR A 23 -12.29 4.39 3.37
CA THR A 23 -12.67 5.74 2.93
C THR A 23 -14.19 5.99 3.06
N TYR A 24 -15.01 4.96 2.88
CA TYR A 24 -16.43 5.05 3.15
C TYR A 24 -16.73 5.19 4.64
N LEU A 25 -16.09 4.37 5.50
CA LEU A 25 -16.33 4.40 6.95
C LEU A 25 -15.88 5.72 7.60
N GLU A 26 -14.80 6.33 7.12
CA GLU A 26 -14.34 7.63 7.61
C GLU A 26 -15.15 8.81 7.05
N GLY A 27 -15.94 8.62 6.00
CA GLY A 27 -16.81 9.62 5.40
C GLY A 27 -16.32 10.26 4.12
N THR A 28 -15.02 10.23 3.84
CA THR A 28 -14.41 10.87 2.66
C THR A 28 -15.05 10.40 1.34
N TYR A 29 -15.39 9.10 1.25
CA TYR A 29 -16.05 8.57 0.06
C TYR A 29 -17.37 9.27 -0.24
N SER A 30 -18.19 9.49 0.80
CA SER A 30 -19.50 10.15 0.68
C SER A 30 -19.41 11.67 0.45
N GLU A 31 -18.32 12.30 0.87
CA GLU A 31 -18.04 13.71 0.54
C GLU A 31 -17.80 13.89 -0.96
N ILE A 32 -17.03 13.00 -1.58
CA ILE A 32 -16.71 13.06 -3.01
C ILE A 32 -17.86 12.53 -3.87
N TYR A 33 -18.55 11.49 -3.39
CA TYR A 33 -19.67 10.84 -4.07
C TYR A 33 -20.96 10.95 -3.23
N PRO A 34 -21.62 12.13 -3.18
CA PRO A 34 -22.75 12.38 -2.27
C PRO A 34 -24.00 11.54 -2.54
N ASN A 35 -24.08 10.89 -3.69
CA ASN A 35 -25.11 9.90 -4.00
C ASN A 35 -24.94 8.56 -3.24
N ILE A 36 -23.78 8.36 -2.63
CA ILE A 36 -23.44 7.25 -1.75
C ILE A 36 -23.40 7.79 -0.32
N SER A 37 -24.57 7.88 0.30
CA SER A 37 -24.70 8.40 1.66
C SER A 37 -24.07 7.47 2.69
N GLN A 38 -23.60 8.04 3.81
CA GLN A 38 -23.01 7.26 4.92
C GLN A 38 -24.10 6.68 5.83
N ASP A 39 -24.94 5.82 5.24
CA ASP A 39 -26.04 5.12 5.87
C ASP A 39 -26.31 3.77 5.21
N GLU A 40 -27.32 3.03 5.67
CA GLU A 40 -27.67 1.72 5.10
C GLU A 40 -27.99 1.79 3.60
N ALA A 41 -28.67 2.85 3.16
CA ALA A 41 -29.03 3.00 1.75
C ALA A 41 -27.80 3.27 0.87
N GLY A 42 -26.87 4.11 1.34
CA GLY A 42 -25.60 4.37 0.70
C GLY A 42 -24.71 3.14 0.67
N LEU A 43 -24.63 2.39 1.77
CA LEU A 43 -23.85 1.15 1.83
C LEU A 43 -24.38 0.09 0.86
N ARG A 44 -25.70 -0.05 0.73
CA ARG A 44 -26.30 -0.93 -0.29
C ARG A 44 -25.92 -0.52 -1.70
N LYS A 45 -25.92 0.77 -2.01
CA LYS A 45 -25.48 1.29 -3.31
C LYS A 45 -24.01 1.02 -3.54
N LEU A 46 -23.17 1.21 -2.52
CA LEU A 46 -21.73 0.95 -2.58
C LEU A 46 -21.46 -0.52 -2.96
N PHE A 47 -22.12 -1.46 -2.31
CA PHE A 47 -21.96 -2.89 -2.64
C PHE A 47 -22.45 -3.24 -4.06
N LEU A 48 -23.52 -2.62 -4.53
CA LEU A 48 -24.02 -2.84 -5.88
C LEU A 48 -23.11 -2.31 -6.99
N GLN A 49 -22.21 -1.38 -6.64
CA GLN A 49 -21.25 -0.80 -7.59
C GLN A 49 -20.01 -1.66 -7.80
N PHE A 50 -19.74 -2.64 -6.95
CA PHE A 50 -18.53 -3.45 -7.04
C PHE A 50 -18.46 -4.21 -8.36
N SER A 51 -17.37 -4.00 -9.09
CA SER A 51 -17.13 -4.58 -10.43
C SER A 51 -18.24 -4.33 -11.46
N PHE A 52 -19.06 -3.30 -11.25
CA PHE A 52 -20.09 -2.91 -12.18
C PHE A 52 -19.58 -1.79 -13.11
N PRO A 53 -19.97 -1.74 -14.39
CA PRO A 53 -19.55 -0.67 -15.29
C PRO A 53 -19.86 0.74 -14.75
N GLY A 54 -18.84 1.58 -14.62
CA GLY A 54 -18.95 2.91 -14.02
C GLY A 54 -19.06 2.94 -12.49
N GLY A 55 -18.90 1.79 -11.84
CA GLY A 55 -18.86 1.66 -10.39
C GLY A 55 -17.45 1.48 -9.85
N ILE A 56 -17.33 0.78 -8.72
CA ILE A 56 -16.06 0.53 -8.04
C ILE A 56 -15.32 -0.62 -8.73
N PRO A 57 -14.07 -0.40 -9.18
CA PRO A 57 -13.22 -1.49 -9.68
C PRO A 57 -12.97 -2.56 -8.62
N SER A 58 -12.71 -3.79 -9.06
CA SER A 58 -12.35 -4.90 -8.16
C SER A 58 -10.96 -4.75 -7.52
N HIS A 59 -10.14 -3.88 -8.08
CA HIS A 59 -8.77 -3.62 -7.65
C HIS A 59 -8.64 -2.16 -7.20
N ALA A 60 -7.58 -1.88 -6.43
CA ALA A 60 -7.25 -0.51 -6.03
C ALA A 60 -7.17 0.41 -7.25
N SER A 61 -7.79 1.56 -7.18
CA SER A 61 -7.85 2.49 -8.30
C SER A 61 -7.97 3.95 -7.83
N PRO A 62 -7.54 4.91 -8.64
CA PRO A 62 -7.65 6.33 -8.32
C PRO A 62 -9.08 6.88 -8.22
N GLU A 63 -10.09 6.15 -8.66
CA GLU A 63 -11.50 6.49 -8.45
C GLU A 63 -11.89 6.42 -6.98
N CYS A 64 -11.18 5.64 -6.18
CA CYS A 64 -11.32 5.68 -4.73
C CYS A 64 -10.64 6.93 -4.18
N PRO A 65 -11.36 7.80 -3.45
CA PRO A 65 -10.79 8.99 -2.85
C PRO A 65 -9.53 8.68 -2.03
N GLY A 66 -8.48 9.46 -2.23
CA GLY A 66 -7.19 9.27 -1.57
C GLY A 66 -6.27 8.20 -2.17
N SER A 67 -6.74 7.40 -3.12
CA SER A 67 -5.89 6.45 -3.83
C SER A 67 -5.18 7.12 -5.00
N ILE A 68 -3.86 6.97 -5.07
CA ILE A 68 -3.02 7.42 -6.20
C ILE A 68 -2.55 6.25 -7.06
N HIS A 69 -2.91 5.03 -6.70
CA HIS A 69 -2.40 3.80 -7.30
C HIS A 69 -3.49 3.04 -8.03
N GLU A 70 -3.16 2.57 -9.23
CA GLU A 70 -3.94 1.62 -10.00
C GLU A 70 -3.34 0.21 -9.78
N GLY A 71 -4.10 -0.66 -9.11
CA GLY A 71 -3.62 -1.97 -8.65
C GLY A 71 -3.86 -3.12 -9.63
N GLY A 72 -4.41 -2.87 -10.81
CA GLY A 72 -4.62 -3.88 -11.86
C GLY A 72 -3.31 -4.34 -12.48
N GLU A 73 -2.30 -3.49 -12.50
CA GLU A 73 -0.96 -3.79 -12.96
C GLU A 73 0.00 -3.89 -11.77
N LEU A 74 0.52 -5.10 -11.51
CA LEU A 74 1.45 -5.33 -10.40
C LEU A 74 2.85 -4.78 -10.70
N GLY A 75 3.49 -4.23 -9.66
CA GLY A 75 4.90 -3.85 -9.68
C GLY A 75 5.17 -2.35 -9.63
N TYR A 76 4.16 -1.51 -9.62
CA TYR A 76 4.34 -0.05 -9.68
C TYR A 76 4.07 0.68 -8.36
N SER A 77 3.52 0.00 -7.35
CA SER A 77 3.11 0.62 -6.08
C SER A 77 4.26 1.38 -5.41
N LEU A 78 5.42 0.75 -5.30
CA LEU A 78 6.58 1.35 -4.66
C LEU A 78 7.12 2.55 -5.45
N SER A 79 7.11 2.49 -6.79
CA SER A 79 7.49 3.62 -7.65
C SER A 79 6.53 4.80 -7.52
N HIS A 80 5.22 4.54 -7.40
CA HIS A 80 4.21 5.57 -7.14
C HIS A 80 4.44 6.21 -5.77
N ALA A 81 4.73 5.40 -4.74
CA ALA A 81 5.05 5.90 -3.40
C ALA A 81 6.26 6.84 -3.43
N PHE A 82 7.34 6.47 -4.11
CA PHE A 82 8.51 7.33 -4.26
C PHE A 82 8.20 8.60 -5.07
N GLY A 83 7.41 8.47 -6.14
CA GLY A 83 6.99 9.63 -6.94
C GLY A 83 6.20 10.65 -6.13
N ALA A 84 5.36 10.20 -5.20
CA ALA A 84 4.54 11.08 -4.38
C ALA A 84 5.35 11.88 -3.34
N VAL A 85 6.45 11.36 -2.86
CA VAL A 85 7.26 12.02 -1.81
C VAL A 85 8.30 13.02 -2.34
N PHE A 86 8.58 13.05 -3.66
CA PHE A 86 9.46 14.06 -4.22
C PHE A 86 8.91 15.46 -3.98
N ASP A 87 9.75 16.37 -3.52
CA ASP A 87 9.41 17.77 -3.18
C ASP A 87 8.31 17.93 -2.11
N ASN A 88 8.04 16.88 -1.33
CA ASN A 88 7.03 16.86 -0.26
C ASN A 88 7.64 16.45 1.09
N PRO A 89 8.42 17.30 1.75
CA PRO A 89 9.22 16.93 2.93
C PRO A 89 8.39 16.50 4.15
N ASN A 90 7.12 16.84 4.20
CA ASN A 90 6.21 16.49 5.29
C ASN A 90 5.36 15.24 5.01
N LEU A 91 5.51 14.62 3.82
CA LEU A 91 4.71 13.49 3.41
C LEU A 91 5.38 12.16 3.76
N ILE A 92 4.62 11.28 4.38
CA ILE A 92 4.97 9.86 4.54
C ILE A 92 4.02 9.02 3.71
N VAL A 93 4.56 8.14 2.87
CA VAL A 93 3.76 7.19 2.10
C VAL A 93 3.95 5.79 2.64
N ALA A 94 2.92 5.25 3.28
CA ALA A 94 2.86 3.85 3.69
C ALA A 94 2.45 3.00 2.46
N CYS A 95 3.38 2.19 1.96
CA CYS A 95 3.18 1.38 0.77
C CYS A 95 3.15 -0.10 1.13
N VAL A 96 1.96 -0.71 1.08
CA VAL A 96 1.84 -2.16 1.22
C VAL A 96 2.21 -2.82 -0.10
N ILE A 97 3.12 -3.78 -0.03
CA ILE A 97 3.65 -4.52 -1.18
C ILE A 97 3.30 -5.99 -0.99
N GLY A 98 2.60 -6.59 -1.94
CA GLY A 98 2.40 -8.03 -1.98
C GLY A 98 3.69 -8.77 -2.34
N ASP A 99 3.93 -9.92 -1.75
CA ASP A 99 5.12 -10.72 -2.06
C ASP A 99 5.12 -11.26 -3.50
N GLY A 100 3.94 -11.50 -4.09
CA GLY A 100 3.80 -11.78 -5.52
C GLY A 100 4.10 -10.57 -6.40
N GLU A 101 3.74 -9.37 -5.97
CA GLU A 101 4.11 -8.12 -6.62
C GLU A 101 5.63 -7.87 -6.55
N ALA A 102 6.22 -8.19 -5.39
CA ALA A 102 7.66 -8.01 -5.15
C ALA A 102 8.58 -8.76 -6.13
N GLU A 103 8.06 -9.81 -6.79
CA GLU A 103 8.79 -10.58 -7.81
C GLU A 103 8.78 -9.92 -9.19
N THR A 104 7.93 -8.94 -9.44
CA THR A 104 7.85 -8.27 -10.74
C THR A 104 9.11 -7.45 -11.00
N GLY A 105 9.52 -7.35 -12.26
CA GLY A 105 10.71 -6.58 -12.62
C GLY A 105 10.66 -5.13 -12.15
N PRO A 106 9.56 -4.39 -12.39
CA PRO A 106 9.44 -3.02 -11.92
C PRO A 106 9.60 -2.87 -10.41
N LEU A 107 8.94 -3.71 -9.60
CA LEU A 107 9.04 -3.58 -8.15
C LEU A 107 10.39 -4.04 -7.61
N ALA A 108 10.96 -5.12 -8.15
CA ALA A 108 12.28 -5.61 -7.76
C ALA A 108 13.36 -4.54 -7.94
N THR A 109 13.22 -3.67 -8.94
CA THR A 109 14.13 -2.53 -9.15
C THR A 109 13.77 -1.30 -8.33
N ALA A 110 12.50 -1.11 -7.98
CA ALA A 110 12.03 0.06 -7.24
C ALA A 110 12.58 0.15 -5.81
N TRP A 111 13.01 -0.96 -5.21
CA TRP A 111 13.66 -0.96 -3.89
C TRP A 111 14.90 -0.04 -3.80
N HIS A 112 15.57 0.21 -4.94
CA HIS A 112 16.73 1.11 -5.01
C HIS A 112 16.35 2.60 -5.00
N SER A 113 15.07 2.93 -5.13
CA SER A 113 14.63 4.31 -5.29
C SER A 113 14.82 5.19 -4.05
N ASN A 114 15.06 4.58 -2.89
CA ASN A 114 15.49 5.29 -1.69
C ASN A 114 16.78 6.11 -1.89
N ASN A 115 17.62 5.70 -2.85
CA ASN A 115 18.85 6.43 -3.18
C ASN A 115 18.62 7.74 -3.96
N PHE A 116 17.40 7.96 -4.48
CA PHE A 116 17.04 9.19 -5.18
C PHE A 116 16.48 10.27 -4.24
N LEU A 117 16.05 9.89 -3.04
CA LEU A 117 15.46 10.81 -2.09
C LEU A 117 16.53 11.73 -1.46
N ASN A 118 16.21 13.01 -1.42
CA ASN A 118 16.95 13.99 -0.66
C ASN A 118 16.19 14.29 0.65
N PRO A 119 16.69 13.87 1.82
CA PRO A 119 15.95 14.01 3.07
C PRO A 119 15.72 15.47 3.51
N ALA A 120 16.33 16.45 2.81
CA ALA A 120 16.10 17.86 3.08
C ALA A 120 14.88 18.43 2.32
N THR A 121 14.47 17.81 1.22
CA THR A 121 13.42 18.32 0.33
C THR A 121 12.30 17.34 0.07
N ASP A 122 12.56 16.05 0.29
CA ASP A 122 11.64 14.98 -0.03
C ASP A 122 11.07 14.34 1.23
N GLY A 123 9.91 13.72 1.11
CA GLY A 123 9.28 12.97 2.19
C GLY A 123 9.86 11.57 2.37
N GLY A 124 9.14 10.73 3.10
CA GLY A 124 9.54 9.36 3.41
C GLY A 124 8.60 8.31 2.82
N VAL A 125 9.17 7.20 2.39
CA VAL A 125 8.40 6.00 2.02
C VAL A 125 8.61 4.94 3.08
N LEU A 126 7.50 4.38 3.59
CA LEU A 126 7.48 3.23 4.50
C LEU A 126 6.96 2.01 3.73
N PRO A 127 7.84 1.16 3.19
CA PRO A 127 7.42 -0.07 2.55
C PRO A 127 6.98 -1.11 3.60
N ILE A 128 5.82 -1.73 3.36
CA ILE A 128 5.27 -2.80 4.20
C ILE A 128 5.12 -4.03 3.33
N LEU A 129 6.10 -4.94 3.40
CA LEU A 129 6.05 -6.19 2.64
C LEU A 129 5.10 -7.18 3.32
N HIS A 130 3.97 -7.45 2.68
CA HIS A 130 3.01 -8.46 3.12
C HIS A 130 3.41 -9.83 2.57
N LEU A 131 4.13 -10.59 3.38
CA LEU A 131 4.68 -11.90 3.03
C LEU A 131 3.73 -13.02 3.44
N ASN A 132 2.74 -13.34 2.61
CA ASN A 132 1.83 -14.44 2.83
C ASN A 132 2.27 -15.76 2.18
N GLY A 133 3.31 -15.72 1.35
CA GLY A 133 3.95 -16.87 0.74
C GLY A 133 3.34 -17.35 -0.57
N TYR A 134 2.25 -16.75 -1.03
CA TYR A 134 1.53 -17.21 -2.22
C TYR A 134 1.15 -16.07 -3.17
N LYS A 135 1.17 -16.40 -4.46
CA LYS A 135 0.59 -15.62 -5.56
C LYS A 135 -0.38 -16.50 -6.33
N ILE A 136 -1.65 -16.13 -6.39
CA ILE A 136 -2.73 -16.91 -7.00
C ILE A 136 -2.69 -18.38 -6.51
N ALA A 137 -1.97 -19.27 -7.20
CA ALA A 137 -1.90 -20.69 -6.89
C ALA A 137 -0.47 -21.21 -6.65
N ASN A 138 0.53 -20.34 -6.66
CA ASN A 138 1.94 -20.73 -6.53
C ASN A 138 2.61 -20.02 -5.34
N PRO A 139 3.56 -20.70 -4.67
CA PRO A 139 4.44 -20.05 -3.71
C PRO A 139 5.25 -18.93 -4.37
N THR A 140 5.42 -17.83 -3.63
CA THR A 140 6.24 -16.71 -4.07
C THR A 140 7.73 -17.02 -3.96
N LEU A 141 8.57 -16.27 -4.66
CA LEU A 141 10.02 -16.40 -4.59
C LEU A 141 10.52 -16.08 -3.18
N LEU A 142 10.00 -15.01 -2.58
CA LEU A 142 10.41 -14.59 -1.23
C LEU A 142 10.02 -15.59 -0.14
N ALA A 143 8.99 -16.43 -0.37
CA ALA A 143 8.64 -17.52 0.54
C ALA A 143 9.57 -18.75 0.42
N ARG A 144 10.48 -18.77 -0.56
CA ARG A 144 11.41 -19.87 -0.80
C ARG A 144 12.81 -19.62 -0.25
N ILE A 145 13.07 -18.41 0.22
CA ILE A 145 14.32 -18.02 0.87
C ILE A 145 14.13 -17.95 2.38
N THR A 146 15.20 -18.07 3.14
CA THR A 146 15.15 -17.95 4.59
C THR A 146 14.93 -16.51 5.04
N ARG A 147 14.52 -16.31 6.28
CA ARG A 147 14.40 -14.97 6.87
C ARG A 147 15.72 -14.21 6.83
N GLU A 148 16.82 -14.89 7.10
CA GLU A 148 18.18 -14.31 7.07
C GLU A 148 18.58 -13.86 5.67
N GLU A 149 18.24 -14.63 4.65
CA GLU A 149 18.48 -14.26 3.24
C GLU A 149 17.63 -13.05 2.84
N LEU A 150 16.35 -13.02 3.24
CA LEU A 150 15.46 -11.89 2.99
C LEU A 150 15.97 -10.62 3.70
N GLU A 151 16.41 -10.73 4.95
CA GLU A 151 17.00 -9.61 5.69
C GLU A 151 18.25 -9.07 4.98
N GLN A 152 19.14 -9.95 4.53
CA GLN A 152 20.34 -9.56 3.80
C GLN A 152 20.01 -8.88 2.47
N LEU A 153 18.99 -9.37 1.75
CA LEU A 153 18.51 -8.77 0.51
C LEU A 153 18.01 -7.34 0.74
N LEU A 154 17.14 -7.14 1.72
CA LEU A 154 16.58 -5.81 2.03
C LEU A 154 17.65 -4.85 2.55
N ARG A 155 18.60 -5.32 3.38
CA ARG A 155 19.76 -4.52 3.82
C ARG A 155 20.67 -4.15 2.66
N GLY A 156 20.84 -5.03 1.67
CA GLY A 156 21.57 -4.75 0.44
C GLY A 156 20.95 -3.63 -0.40
N TYR A 157 19.64 -3.44 -0.32
CA TYR A 157 18.93 -2.30 -0.91
C TYR A 157 18.98 -1.02 -0.05
N GLY A 158 19.59 -1.08 1.14
CA GLY A 158 19.70 0.07 2.05
C GLY A 158 18.55 0.19 3.06
N TRP A 159 17.74 -0.84 3.23
CA TRP A 159 16.62 -0.86 4.19
C TRP A 159 17.01 -1.52 5.51
N THR A 160 16.38 -1.09 6.59
CA THR A 160 16.43 -1.79 7.88
C THR A 160 15.10 -2.50 8.10
N PRO A 161 15.01 -3.83 7.85
CA PRO A 161 13.75 -4.54 7.96
C PRO A 161 13.38 -4.83 9.42
N TYR A 162 12.10 -4.64 9.75
CA TYR A 162 11.46 -5.10 10.96
C TYR A 162 10.52 -6.25 10.60
N PHE A 163 10.59 -7.36 11.33
CA PHE A 163 9.76 -8.53 11.08
C PHE A 163 8.67 -8.64 12.13
N VAL A 164 7.43 -8.70 11.68
CA VAL A 164 6.25 -8.90 12.52
C VAL A 164 5.50 -10.12 12.04
N GLU A 165 5.12 -10.99 12.94
CA GLU A 165 4.36 -12.21 12.64
C GLU A 165 3.02 -12.18 13.36
N GLY A 166 2.00 -12.73 12.70
CA GLY A 166 0.66 -12.85 13.24
C GLY A 166 -0.30 -11.76 12.80
N GLN A 167 -1.46 -11.73 13.47
CA GLN A 167 -2.58 -10.84 13.13
C GLN A 167 -2.94 -9.90 14.30
N GLU A 168 -2.22 -10.00 15.40
CA GLU A 168 -2.47 -9.19 16.57
C GLU A 168 -2.00 -7.75 16.36
N PRO A 169 -2.82 -6.74 16.68
CA PRO A 169 -2.46 -5.34 16.47
C PRO A 169 -1.26 -4.86 17.30
N GLY A 170 -1.10 -5.39 18.52
CA GLY A 170 -0.05 -4.96 19.45
C GLY A 170 1.36 -5.02 18.87
N PRO A 171 1.86 -6.20 18.42
CA PRO A 171 3.18 -6.31 17.81
C PRO A 171 3.37 -5.42 16.58
N MET A 172 2.29 -5.22 15.79
CA MET A 172 2.33 -4.32 14.63
C MET A 172 2.52 -2.87 15.08
N HIS A 173 1.79 -2.40 16.10
CA HIS A 173 1.95 -1.07 16.65
C HIS A 173 3.36 -0.84 17.23
N GLU A 174 3.92 -1.83 17.92
CA GLU A 174 5.28 -1.75 18.46
C GLU A 174 6.32 -1.61 17.32
N ALA A 175 6.19 -2.41 16.26
CA ALA A 175 7.08 -2.33 15.10
C ALA A 175 6.96 -0.97 14.40
N MET A 176 5.73 -0.50 14.16
CA MET A 176 5.48 0.81 13.54
C MET A 176 6.01 1.97 14.37
N ALA A 177 5.99 1.86 15.70
CA ALA A 177 6.56 2.87 16.58
C ALA A 177 8.09 2.89 16.60
N ALA A 178 8.72 1.81 16.13
CA ALA A 178 10.18 1.67 16.06
C ALA A 178 10.76 2.10 14.70
N THR A 179 9.92 2.31 13.70
CA THR A 179 10.30 2.76 12.35
C THR A 179 10.25 4.27 12.24
#